data_73ada493425ceb451b0b0c81d1c7c4d1
#
_entry.id   73ada493425ceb451b0b0c81d1c7c4d1
#
_cell.length_a   1.000
_cell.length_b   1.000
_cell.length_c   1.000
_cell.angle_alpha   90.00
_cell.angle_beta   90.00
_cell.angle_gamma   90.00
#
_symmetry.space_group_name_H-M   'P 1'
#
loop_
_entity.id
_entity.type
_entity.pdbx_description
1 polymer ?
#
loop_
_entity_poly.entity_id
_entity_poly.type
_entity_poly.pdbx_seq_one_letter_code
_entity_poly.pdbx_strand_id
1 'polypeptide(L)'
;MKKQLLLAAGALTAAMSFNAMAAVTYQLDPQHTYPSFETDHFGGLSTWRGKFTKSSGTVVLDRAAKTGTVDVTIDMSSADIGNDKLDAELVTDKFFDAAKYPSATYKGTQIRFDGDKPVEVIGSLTLHGVTKPVNLKIDSFKCIMNPMLKREVCGTEASATFNRDDFGVDFGKTYGFNMLTTLHIQAEGIKQ
;
A
#
# COMPACT_ATOMS: atom_id res chain seq x y z
N MET A 1 66.62 -37.08 -30.00
CA MET A 1 66.10 -35.76 -29.67
C MET A 1 64.61 -35.81 -29.90
N LYS A 2 63.79 -35.96 -28.80
CA LYS A 2 62.32 -36.04 -28.86
C LYS A 2 61.80 -34.69 -28.45
N LYS A 3 61.09 -33.95 -29.34
CA LYS A 3 60.39 -32.72 -29.07
C LYS A 3 59.02 -33.07 -28.50
N GLN A 4 58.76 -32.69 -27.26
CA GLN A 4 57.43 -32.74 -26.66
C GLN A 4 56.65 -31.44 -27.00
N LEU A 5 55.52 -31.61 -27.66
CA LEU A 5 54.53 -30.53 -27.90
C LEU A 5 53.60 -30.44 -26.67
N LEU A 6 53.64 -29.35 -25.93
CA LEU A 6 52.69 -29.02 -24.89
C LEU A 6 51.46 -28.32 -25.53
N LEU A 7 50.32 -28.98 -25.52
CA LEU A 7 49.02 -28.37 -25.84
C LEU A 7 48.51 -27.67 -24.59
N ALA A 8 48.44 -26.35 -24.63
CA ALA A 8 47.73 -25.56 -23.62
C ALA A 8 46.24 -25.48 -23.99
N ALA A 9 45.38 -26.17 -23.22
CA ALA A 9 43.94 -26.05 -23.33
C ALA A 9 43.48 -24.81 -22.55
N GLY A 10 43.16 -23.74 -23.28
CA GLY A 10 42.53 -22.55 -22.71
C GLY A 10 41.05 -22.81 -22.41
N ALA A 11 40.67 -22.89 -21.15
CA ALA A 11 39.28 -22.92 -20.74
C ALA A 11 38.67 -21.50 -20.84
N LEU A 12 37.79 -21.29 -21.82
CA LEU A 12 37.03 -20.08 -22.00
C LEU A 12 35.85 -20.13 -21.01
N THR A 13 35.97 -19.46 -19.86
CA THR A 13 34.83 -19.26 -18.92
C THR A 13 33.94 -18.13 -19.46
N ALA A 14 32.81 -18.50 -20.04
CA ALA A 14 31.77 -17.56 -20.41
C ALA A 14 31.13 -17.00 -19.11
N ALA A 15 31.43 -15.75 -18.74
CA ALA A 15 30.75 -15.04 -17.69
C ALA A 15 29.34 -14.70 -18.18
N MET A 16 28.35 -15.44 -17.71
CA MET A 16 26.94 -15.07 -17.89
C MET A 16 26.65 -13.85 -17.03
N SER A 17 26.58 -12.69 -17.66
CA SER A 17 26.09 -11.47 -17.02
C SER A 17 24.59 -11.64 -16.79
N PHE A 18 24.19 -11.98 -15.57
CA PHE A 18 22.81 -11.85 -15.14
C PHE A 18 22.52 -10.35 -15.04
N ASN A 19 21.75 -9.81 -15.98
CA ASN A 19 21.14 -8.51 -15.81
C ASN A 19 20.12 -8.64 -14.67
N ALA A 20 20.52 -8.30 -13.45
CA ALA A 20 19.59 -8.07 -12.36
C ALA A 20 18.72 -6.88 -12.78
N MET A 21 17.45 -7.11 -13.03
CA MET A 21 16.50 -6.01 -13.20
C MET A 21 16.45 -5.30 -11.87
N ALA A 22 16.86 -4.02 -11.87
CA ALA A 22 16.87 -3.20 -10.66
C ALA A 22 15.43 -2.96 -10.18
N ALA A 23 15.27 -2.82 -8.86
CA ALA A 23 14.02 -2.40 -8.26
C ALA A 23 13.50 -1.11 -8.91
N VAL A 24 12.21 -1.07 -9.18
CA VAL A 24 11.54 0.06 -9.85
C VAL A 24 10.72 0.83 -8.83
N THR A 25 10.87 2.15 -8.84
CA THR A 25 10.06 3.05 -8.02
C THR A 25 8.82 3.49 -8.79
N TYR A 26 7.68 3.38 -8.13
CA TYR A 26 6.39 3.90 -8.59
C TYR A 26 5.94 4.99 -7.65
N GLN A 27 5.68 6.18 -8.17
CA GLN A 27 5.04 7.27 -7.43
C GLN A 27 3.53 7.08 -7.49
N LEU A 28 2.85 7.09 -6.35
CA LEU A 28 1.39 7.01 -6.34
C LEU A 28 0.77 8.18 -7.09
N ASP A 29 -0.22 7.87 -7.93
CA ASP A 29 -1.03 8.87 -8.61
C ASP A 29 -2.16 9.33 -7.67
N PRO A 30 -2.13 10.58 -7.19
CA PRO A 30 -3.13 11.07 -6.24
C PRO A 30 -4.53 11.18 -6.82
N GLN A 31 -4.68 11.17 -8.16
CA GLN A 31 -5.99 11.22 -8.82
C GLN A 31 -6.63 9.84 -8.95
N HIS A 32 -5.85 8.76 -8.78
CA HIS A 32 -6.31 7.37 -8.90
C HIS A 32 -5.96 6.52 -7.68
N THR A 33 -5.66 7.17 -6.52
CA THR A 33 -5.33 6.46 -5.28
C THR A 33 -6.25 6.92 -4.16
N TYR A 34 -7.16 6.04 -3.75
CA TYR A 34 -8.16 6.32 -2.73
C TYR A 34 -8.23 5.20 -1.70
N PRO A 35 -7.58 5.36 -0.52
CA PRO A 35 -7.85 4.51 0.63
C PRO A 35 -9.29 4.74 1.09
N SER A 36 -10.11 3.69 0.99
CA SER A 36 -11.52 3.72 1.39
C SER A 36 -11.74 2.80 2.60
N PHE A 37 -12.77 3.08 3.37
CA PHE A 37 -13.10 2.31 4.56
C PHE A 37 -14.60 2.06 4.70
N GLU A 38 -14.92 0.96 5.36
CA GLU A 38 -16.25 0.64 5.85
C GLU A 38 -16.20 0.45 7.37
N THR A 39 -17.19 0.99 8.07
CA THR A 39 -17.32 0.83 9.52
C THR A 39 -18.79 0.72 9.93
N ASP A 40 -19.00 0.10 11.06
CA ASP A 40 -20.35 -0.11 11.63
C ASP A 40 -20.94 1.19 12.17
N HIS A 41 -22.27 1.26 12.10
CA HIS A 41 -23.09 2.27 12.74
C HIS A 41 -24.18 1.60 13.58
N PHE A 42 -24.15 1.83 14.90
CA PHE A 42 -25.09 1.32 15.89
C PHE A 42 -25.30 -0.19 15.86
N GLY A 43 -24.20 -0.99 15.85
CA GLY A 43 -24.28 -2.45 15.99
C GLY A 43 -25.01 -3.14 14.83
N GLY A 44 -24.76 -2.68 13.61
CA GLY A 44 -25.33 -3.27 12.38
C GLY A 44 -26.56 -2.57 11.85
N LEU A 45 -26.94 -1.39 12.38
CA LEU A 45 -28.05 -0.59 11.81
C LEU A 45 -27.75 -0.18 10.36
N SER A 46 -26.51 0.23 10.09
CA SER A 46 -26.01 0.53 8.74
C SER A 46 -24.50 0.39 8.67
N THR A 47 -23.96 0.36 7.46
CA THR A 47 -22.54 0.44 7.21
C THR A 47 -22.21 1.82 6.64
N TRP A 48 -21.32 2.56 7.34
CA TRP A 48 -20.79 3.80 6.84
C TRP A 48 -19.59 3.52 5.95
N ARG A 49 -19.54 4.24 4.84
CA ARG A 49 -18.49 4.13 3.84
C ARG A 49 -17.89 5.49 3.59
N GLY A 50 -16.58 5.54 3.54
CA GLY A 50 -15.84 6.75 3.25
C GLY A 50 -14.53 6.46 2.56
N LYS A 51 -13.87 7.51 2.13
CA LYS A 51 -12.53 7.47 1.54
C LYS A 51 -11.72 8.67 2.00
N PHE A 52 -10.41 8.58 1.80
CA PHE A 52 -9.51 9.73 1.89
C PHE A 52 -9.19 10.18 0.47
N THR A 53 -9.43 11.46 0.19
CA THR A 53 -9.28 12.03 -1.16
C THR A 53 -7.88 12.57 -1.43
N LYS A 54 -7.01 12.60 -0.42
CA LYS A 54 -5.61 13.03 -0.54
C LYS A 54 -4.68 12.01 0.08
N SER A 55 -3.88 11.39 -0.77
CA SER A 55 -2.81 10.48 -0.37
C SER A 55 -1.59 10.68 -1.26
N SER A 56 -0.42 10.31 -0.75
CA SER A 56 0.83 10.35 -1.49
C SER A 56 1.74 9.22 -1.03
N GLY A 57 2.72 8.87 -1.82
CA GLY A 57 3.67 7.86 -1.43
C GLY A 57 4.37 7.18 -2.60
N THR A 58 5.18 6.19 -2.27
CA THR A 58 5.96 5.42 -3.24
C THR A 58 5.84 3.93 -2.97
N VAL A 59 5.91 3.16 -4.04
CA VAL A 59 6.11 1.71 -4.00
C VAL A 59 7.42 1.41 -4.73
N VAL A 60 8.32 0.72 -4.07
CA VAL A 60 9.52 0.16 -4.71
C VAL A 60 9.26 -1.32 -4.94
N LEU A 61 9.37 -1.77 -6.18
CA LEU A 61 9.03 -3.14 -6.58
C LEU A 61 10.11 -3.74 -7.45
N ASP A 62 10.65 -4.87 -7.02
CA ASP A 62 11.48 -5.75 -7.83
C ASP A 62 10.71 -7.05 -8.10
N ARG A 63 10.13 -7.13 -9.30
CA ARG A 63 9.33 -8.30 -9.70
C ARG A 63 10.20 -9.53 -9.96
N ALA A 64 11.45 -9.34 -10.36
CA ALA A 64 12.37 -10.44 -10.60
C ALA A 64 12.90 -11.04 -9.29
N ALA A 65 13.28 -10.19 -8.34
CA ALA A 65 13.70 -10.61 -7.01
C ALA A 65 12.52 -10.96 -6.09
N LYS A 66 11.27 -10.64 -6.49
CA LYS A 66 10.03 -10.83 -5.70
C LYS A 66 10.08 -10.10 -4.35
N THR A 67 10.57 -8.87 -4.39
CA THR A 67 10.70 -7.99 -3.22
C THR A 67 10.05 -6.64 -3.48
N GLY A 68 9.72 -5.92 -2.41
CA GLY A 68 9.23 -4.57 -2.53
C GLY A 68 8.89 -3.96 -1.18
N THR A 69 8.75 -2.63 -1.20
CA THR A 69 8.37 -1.82 -0.05
C THR A 69 7.30 -0.81 -0.44
N VAL A 70 6.53 -0.38 0.54
CA VAL A 70 5.46 0.62 0.38
C VAL A 70 5.64 1.70 1.43
N ASP A 71 5.58 2.97 1.04
CA ASP A 71 5.58 4.10 1.96
C ASP A 71 4.47 5.07 1.52
N VAL A 72 3.42 5.19 2.33
CA VAL A 72 2.22 5.98 2.00
C VAL A 72 1.88 6.91 3.14
N THR A 73 1.52 8.14 2.80
CA THR A 73 0.98 9.15 3.71
C THR A 73 -0.43 9.54 3.25
N ILE A 74 -1.36 9.59 4.19
CA ILE A 74 -2.77 9.92 3.98
C ILE A 74 -3.08 11.18 4.79
N ASP A 75 -3.63 12.19 4.13
CA ASP A 75 -4.10 13.42 4.79
C ASP A 75 -5.43 13.15 5.51
N MET A 76 -5.43 13.21 6.84
CA MET A 76 -6.61 12.91 7.64
C MET A 76 -7.71 13.96 7.49
N SER A 77 -7.39 15.18 7.06
CA SER A 77 -8.37 16.22 6.76
C SER A 77 -9.16 15.96 5.46
N SER A 78 -8.75 14.96 4.69
CA SER A 78 -9.37 14.61 3.40
C SER A 78 -10.40 13.49 3.48
N ALA A 79 -10.84 13.15 4.69
CA ALA A 79 -11.91 12.18 4.90
C ALA A 79 -13.22 12.68 4.29
N ASP A 80 -13.87 11.83 3.51
CA ASP A 80 -15.09 12.11 2.73
C ASP A 80 -16.01 10.90 2.80
N ILE A 81 -17.18 11.06 3.41
CA ILE A 81 -18.27 10.07 3.44
C ILE A 81 -19.51 10.56 2.68
N GLY A 82 -19.36 11.62 1.88
CA GLY A 82 -20.42 12.18 1.06
C GLY A 82 -21.41 13.07 1.81
N ASN A 83 -21.04 13.62 2.97
CA ASN A 83 -21.85 14.53 3.76
C ASN A 83 -20.97 15.55 4.50
N ASP A 84 -20.93 16.78 4.05
CA ASP A 84 -20.05 17.85 4.55
C ASP A 84 -20.08 18.02 6.07
N LYS A 85 -21.27 17.86 6.69
CA LYS A 85 -21.41 17.99 8.13
C LYS A 85 -20.73 16.85 8.88
N LEU A 86 -20.85 15.63 8.37
CA LEU A 86 -20.22 14.46 8.97
C LEU A 86 -18.72 14.42 8.65
N ASP A 87 -18.33 14.87 7.47
CA ASP A 87 -16.91 15.02 7.09
C ASP A 87 -16.20 15.98 8.06
N ALA A 88 -16.88 17.11 8.41
CA ALA A 88 -16.38 18.04 9.41
C ALA A 88 -16.29 17.42 10.83
N GLU A 89 -17.14 16.45 11.17
CA GLU A 89 -17.04 15.74 12.45
C GLU A 89 -15.91 14.73 12.48
N LEU A 90 -15.63 14.04 11.35
CA LEU A 90 -14.58 13.03 11.27
C LEU A 90 -13.18 13.59 11.58
N VAL A 91 -12.94 14.86 11.28
CA VAL A 91 -11.63 15.49 11.53
C VAL A 91 -11.46 16.02 12.96
N THR A 92 -12.53 16.00 13.78
CA THR A 92 -12.47 16.45 15.19
C THR A 92 -11.78 15.43 16.11
N ASP A 93 -11.53 15.83 17.34
CA ASP A 93 -10.98 15.02 18.42
C ASP A 93 -11.83 13.79 18.81
N LYS A 94 -13.11 13.77 18.41
CA LYS A 94 -14.00 12.61 18.58
C LYS A 94 -13.60 11.41 17.70
N PHE A 95 -12.97 11.68 16.54
CA PHE A 95 -12.62 10.65 15.56
C PHE A 95 -11.13 10.66 15.23
N PHE A 96 -10.71 11.40 14.20
CA PHE A 96 -9.33 11.34 13.72
C PHE A 96 -8.42 12.36 14.39
N ASP A 97 -8.96 13.38 15.06
CA ASP A 97 -8.19 14.48 15.67
C ASP A 97 -7.12 15.02 14.69
N ALA A 98 -7.58 15.40 13.49
CA ALA A 98 -6.68 15.80 12.42
C ALA A 98 -5.82 17.03 12.75
N ALA A 99 -6.24 17.84 13.72
CA ALA A 99 -5.44 18.96 14.24
C ALA A 99 -4.18 18.46 14.97
N LYS A 100 -4.26 17.36 15.70
CA LYS A 100 -3.15 16.76 16.44
C LYS A 100 -2.43 15.67 15.60
N TYR A 101 -3.18 14.93 14.80
CA TYR A 101 -2.69 13.84 13.96
C TYR A 101 -3.05 14.10 12.49
N PRO A 102 -2.36 15.04 11.81
CA PRO A 102 -2.74 15.50 10.48
C PRO A 102 -2.60 14.43 9.40
N SER A 103 -1.85 13.36 9.68
CA SER A 103 -1.65 12.27 8.73
C SER A 103 -1.71 10.90 9.38
N ALA A 104 -2.21 9.92 8.64
CA ALA A 104 -1.90 8.52 8.85
C ALA A 104 -0.80 8.07 7.89
N THR A 105 -0.01 7.07 8.28
CA THR A 105 1.04 6.52 7.42
C THR A 105 0.96 5.00 7.37
N TYR A 106 1.26 4.44 6.20
CA TYR A 106 1.42 3.00 6.03
C TYR A 106 2.82 2.68 5.53
N LYS A 107 3.52 1.78 6.23
CA LYS A 107 4.85 1.31 5.87
C LYS A 107 4.83 -0.19 5.63
N GLY A 108 4.87 -0.58 4.36
CA GLY A 108 5.06 -1.96 3.93
C GLY A 108 6.54 -2.27 3.81
N THR A 109 7.00 -3.25 4.59
CA THR A 109 8.42 -3.63 4.64
C THR A 109 8.75 -4.82 3.74
N GLN A 110 7.71 -5.55 3.31
CA GLN A 110 7.85 -6.72 2.45
C GLN A 110 6.59 -6.88 1.60
N ILE A 111 6.77 -7.25 0.34
CA ILE A 111 5.70 -7.73 -0.54
C ILE A 111 5.89 -9.22 -0.74
N ARG A 112 4.87 -10.02 -0.45
CA ARG A 112 4.83 -11.45 -0.72
C ARG A 112 4.26 -11.71 -2.10
N PHE A 113 4.79 -12.74 -2.75
CA PHE A 113 4.39 -13.17 -4.09
C PHE A 113 3.90 -14.62 -4.08
N ASP A 114 2.91 -14.88 -4.92
CA ASP A 114 2.53 -16.23 -5.36
C ASP A 114 2.86 -16.32 -6.86
N GLY A 115 3.85 -17.15 -7.19
CA GLY A 115 4.45 -17.12 -8.54
C GLY A 115 5.01 -15.71 -8.83
N ASP A 116 4.49 -15.04 -9.86
CA ASP A 116 4.91 -13.70 -10.28
C ASP A 116 3.91 -12.60 -9.84
N LYS A 117 2.88 -12.97 -9.08
CA LYS A 117 1.85 -12.05 -8.63
C LYS A 117 2.11 -11.61 -7.18
N PRO A 118 2.15 -10.32 -6.87
CA PRO A 118 2.12 -9.85 -5.50
C PRO A 118 0.74 -10.17 -4.89
N VAL A 119 0.73 -10.73 -3.67
CA VAL A 119 -0.50 -11.19 -3.00
C VAL A 119 -0.72 -10.57 -1.62
N GLU A 120 0.33 -10.07 -0.99
CA GLU A 120 0.24 -9.47 0.34
C GLU A 120 1.35 -8.44 0.56
N VAL A 121 1.02 -7.36 1.26
CA VAL A 121 2.02 -6.44 1.83
C VAL A 121 2.07 -6.66 3.34
N ILE A 122 3.22 -7.01 3.85
CA ILE A 122 3.51 -7.06 5.29
C ILE A 122 3.91 -5.66 5.71
N GLY A 123 3.16 -5.07 6.63
CA GLY A 123 3.41 -3.69 7.01
C GLY A 123 2.72 -3.26 8.30
N SER A 124 2.84 -1.98 8.58
CA SER A 124 2.24 -1.34 9.74
C SER A 124 1.53 -0.04 9.36
N LEU A 125 0.39 0.16 10.01
CA LEU A 125 -0.39 1.39 9.95
C LEU A 125 -0.06 2.24 11.17
N THR A 126 0.21 3.52 10.97
CA THR A 126 0.19 4.53 12.02
C THR A 126 -1.06 5.38 11.84
N LEU A 127 -1.97 5.32 12.79
CA LEU A 127 -3.21 6.08 12.81
C LEU A 127 -3.39 6.69 14.19
N HIS A 128 -3.82 7.94 14.27
CA HIS A 128 -4.06 8.64 15.54
C HIS A 128 -2.85 8.57 16.50
N GLY A 129 -1.63 8.60 15.93
CA GLY A 129 -0.35 8.52 16.66
C GLY A 129 0.04 7.12 17.15
N VAL A 130 -0.77 6.09 16.92
CA VAL A 130 -0.49 4.70 17.31
C VAL A 130 -0.07 3.88 16.10
N THR A 131 1.00 3.10 16.23
CA THR A 131 1.49 2.21 15.17
C THR A 131 1.21 0.75 15.53
N LYS A 132 0.55 0.03 14.61
CA LYS A 132 0.30 -1.42 14.77
C LYS A 132 0.50 -2.15 13.45
N PRO A 133 0.83 -3.47 13.49
CA PRO A 133 0.87 -4.30 12.30
C PRO A 133 -0.52 -4.35 11.64
N VAL A 134 -0.56 -4.06 10.35
CA VAL A 134 -1.74 -4.24 9.48
C VAL A 134 -1.21 -4.71 8.14
N ASN A 135 -1.45 -5.96 7.80
CA ASN A 135 -1.09 -6.48 6.49
C ASN A 135 -2.20 -6.16 5.49
N LEU A 136 -1.81 -5.87 4.26
CA LEU A 136 -2.74 -5.66 3.15
C LEU A 136 -2.76 -6.90 2.26
N LYS A 137 -3.92 -7.51 2.10
CA LYS A 137 -4.16 -8.50 1.06
C LYS A 137 -4.25 -7.78 -0.28
N ILE A 138 -3.52 -8.24 -1.28
CA ILE A 138 -3.63 -7.73 -2.64
C ILE A 138 -4.70 -8.56 -3.36
N ASP A 139 -5.82 -7.93 -3.69
CA ASP A 139 -6.97 -8.59 -4.32
C ASP A 139 -6.81 -8.61 -5.85
N SER A 140 -6.17 -7.59 -6.42
CA SER A 140 -5.80 -7.55 -7.83
C SER A 140 -4.52 -6.72 -8.05
N PHE A 141 -3.76 -7.06 -9.09
CA PHE A 141 -2.57 -6.31 -9.50
C PHE A 141 -2.38 -6.41 -11.02
N LYS A 142 -2.15 -5.26 -11.65
CA LYS A 142 -1.90 -5.19 -13.10
C LYS A 142 -1.01 -4.01 -13.45
N CYS A 143 -0.07 -4.21 -14.36
CA CYS A 143 0.72 -3.13 -14.95
C CYS A 143 0.43 -3.03 -16.45
N ILE A 144 0.41 -1.80 -16.96
CA ILE A 144 0.26 -1.51 -18.39
C ILE A 144 1.24 -0.40 -18.80
N MET A 145 1.59 -0.37 -20.08
CA MET A 145 2.17 0.83 -20.67
C MET A 145 1.05 1.83 -20.92
N ASN A 146 0.94 2.87 -20.09
CA ASN A 146 -0.13 3.86 -20.21
C ASN A 146 0.04 4.66 -21.50
N PRO A 147 -0.95 4.67 -22.42
CA PRO A 147 -0.81 5.29 -23.72
C PRO A 147 -0.73 6.82 -23.69
N MET A 148 -1.26 7.46 -22.64
CA MET A 148 -1.22 8.92 -22.45
C MET A 148 0.10 9.35 -21.80
N LEU A 149 0.51 8.69 -20.72
CA LEU A 149 1.71 9.04 -19.98
C LEU A 149 3.00 8.52 -20.61
N LYS A 150 2.92 7.54 -21.54
CA LYS A 150 4.07 6.84 -22.14
C LYS A 150 5.02 6.23 -21.10
N ARG A 151 4.46 5.85 -19.96
CA ARG A 151 5.14 5.20 -18.82
C ARG A 151 4.39 3.95 -18.39
N GLU A 152 5.07 3.03 -17.74
CA GLU A 152 4.40 1.93 -17.07
C GLU A 152 3.63 2.47 -15.87
N VAL A 153 2.36 2.07 -15.75
CA VAL A 153 1.50 2.32 -14.61
C VAL A 153 1.04 0.98 -14.07
N CYS A 154 1.19 0.80 -12.76
CA CYS A 154 0.71 -0.39 -12.07
C CYS A 154 -0.44 -0.01 -11.15
N GLY A 155 -1.56 -0.72 -11.28
CA GLY A 155 -2.75 -0.58 -10.44
C GLY A 155 -2.97 -1.80 -9.55
N THR A 156 -3.54 -1.57 -8.38
CA THR A 156 -3.88 -2.61 -7.40
C THR A 156 -5.17 -2.27 -6.67
N GLU A 157 -5.93 -3.33 -6.36
CA GLU A 157 -6.92 -3.31 -5.29
C GLU A 157 -6.34 -4.09 -4.11
N ALA A 158 -6.46 -3.54 -2.93
CA ALA A 158 -6.01 -4.21 -1.71
C ALA A 158 -7.01 -4.02 -0.57
N SER A 159 -7.01 -4.95 0.37
CA SER A 159 -7.94 -4.95 1.50
C SER A 159 -7.26 -5.32 2.81
N ALA A 160 -7.83 -4.85 3.91
CA ALA A 160 -7.45 -5.24 5.26
C ALA A 160 -8.61 -5.03 6.23
N THR A 161 -8.52 -5.65 7.41
CA THR A 161 -9.41 -5.36 8.53
C THR A 161 -8.59 -5.11 9.80
N PHE A 162 -9.07 -4.20 10.63
CA PHE A 162 -8.51 -3.93 11.96
C PHE A 162 -9.56 -3.33 12.89
N ASN A 163 -9.32 -3.38 14.19
CA ASN A 163 -10.15 -2.68 15.15
C ASN A 163 -9.66 -1.25 15.32
N ARG A 164 -10.51 -0.25 15.01
CA ARG A 164 -10.14 1.17 15.07
C ARG A 164 -9.87 1.67 16.49
N ASP A 165 -10.48 1.06 17.50
CA ASP A 165 -10.22 1.37 18.91
C ASP A 165 -8.81 0.95 19.37
N ASP A 166 -8.16 0.01 18.68
CA ASP A 166 -6.76 -0.31 18.86
C ASP A 166 -5.82 0.88 18.59
N PHE A 167 -6.30 1.87 17.83
CA PHE A 167 -5.61 3.10 17.50
C PHE A 167 -6.15 4.32 18.27
N GLY A 168 -7.04 4.10 19.23
CA GLY A 168 -7.67 5.18 20.00
C GLY A 168 -8.81 5.90 19.25
N VAL A 169 -9.29 5.36 18.13
CA VAL A 169 -10.46 5.87 17.41
C VAL A 169 -11.69 5.08 17.87
N ASP A 170 -12.17 5.38 19.08
CA ASP A 170 -13.14 4.55 19.80
C ASP A 170 -14.54 5.20 19.94
N PHE A 171 -14.79 6.34 19.29
CA PHE A 171 -16.10 6.97 19.31
C PHE A 171 -17.21 6.00 18.91
N GLY A 172 -18.29 5.98 19.68
CA GLY A 172 -19.43 5.08 19.45
C GLY A 172 -19.33 3.73 20.15
N LYS A 173 -18.16 3.34 20.69
CA LYS A 173 -17.98 2.06 21.37
C LYS A 173 -18.99 1.86 22.51
N THR A 174 -19.21 2.87 23.33
CA THR A 174 -20.19 2.85 24.43
C THR A 174 -21.65 2.86 23.97
N TYR A 175 -21.89 3.20 22.71
CA TYR A 175 -23.21 3.16 22.07
C TYR A 175 -23.45 1.88 21.28
N GLY A 176 -22.57 0.87 21.40
CA GLY A 176 -22.71 -0.41 20.75
C GLY A 176 -22.22 -0.50 19.30
N PHE A 177 -21.43 0.48 18.84
CA PHE A 177 -20.80 0.39 17.53
C PHE A 177 -19.75 -0.72 17.53
N ASN A 178 -19.72 -1.53 16.50
CA ASN A 178 -18.60 -2.44 16.27
C ASN A 178 -17.36 -1.64 15.86
N MET A 179 -16.23 -1.97 16.46
CA MET A 179 -14.98 -1.25 16.21
C MET A 179 -14.21 -1.78 14.99
N LEU A 180 -14.64 -2.90 14.40
CA LEU A 180 -14.02 -3.45 13.19
C LEU A 180 -14.18 -2.48 12.02
N THR A 181 -13.09 -2.16 11.38
CA THR A 181 -13.02 -1.37 10.15
C THR A 181 -12.45 -2.24 9.03
N THR A 182 -13.09 -2.20 7.88
CA THR A 182 -12.59 -2.82 6.65
C THR A 182 -12.02 -1.74 5.74
N LEU A 183 -10.81 -1.94 5.24
CA LEU A 183 -10.19 -1.11 4.22
C LEU A 183 -10.41 -1.72 2.84
N HIS A 184 -10.73 -0.86 1.88
CA HIS A 184 -10.74 -1.15 0.45
C HIS A 184 -9.86 -0.08 -0.21
N ILE A 185 -8.73 -0.48 -0.73
CA ILE A 185 -7.71 0.45 -1.21
C ILE A 185 -7.56 0.28 -2.72
N GLN A 186 -7.95 1.31 -3.45
CA GLN A 186 -7.63 1.47 -4.86
C GLN A 186 -6.34 2.31 -4.94
N ALA A 187 -5.34 1.84 -5.67
CA ALA A 187 -4.09 2.59 -5.86
C ALA A 187 -3.50 2.36 -7.24
N GLU A 188 -3.02 3.45 -7.85
CA GLU A 188 -2.22 3.42 -9.07
C GLU A 188 -0.87 4.08 -8.82
N GLY A 189 0.19 3.49 -9.36
CA GLY A 189 1.55 3.99 -9.27
C GLY A 189 2.17 4.17 -10.64
N ILE A 190 2.78 5.33 -10.88
CA ILE A 190 3.46 5.70 -12.12
C ILE A 190 4.95 5.45 -11.96
N LYS A 191 5.52 4.63 -12.85
CA LYS A 191 6.95 4.34 -12.89
C LYS A 191 7.78 5.61 -13.05
N GLN A 192 8.83 5.75 -12.23
CA GLN A 192 9.78 6.85 -12.25
C GLN A 192 11.00 6.55 -13.12
#